data_121700cddf4155f5d780a3dc27e46752
#
_entry.id   121700cddf4155f5d780a3dc27e46752
#
_cell.length_a   1.000
_cell.length_b   1.000
_cell.length_c   1.000
_cell.angle_alpha   90.00
_cell.angle_beta   90.00
_cell.angle_gamma   90.00
#
_symmetry.space_group_name_H-M   'P 1'
#
loop_
_entity.id
_entity.type
_entity.pdbx_description
1 polymer ?
#
loop_
_entity_poly.entity_id
_entity_poly.type
_entity_poly.pdbx_seq_one_letter_code
_entity_poly.pdbx_strand_id
1 'polypeptide(L)'
;ILQNKKDWLALSIRATKENESLELCNIQKAAFLPLYEKYRDEGNPYLRGVEDVANRLNSDYFRYFTIFLDGEIVGGVLYKCKGRTPFIENLEEGQYYLQRVYIKPEQQCKRIAQTAILLCEKEFPNAKCFLVDFPEDLMKNKRCYEQAGFVDTGKRLQEQPNLVLACFEKILT
;
A
#
# COMPACT_ATOMS: atom_id res chain seq x y z
N ILE A 1 5.78 -12.54 25.88
CA ILE A 1 7.02 -11.89 25.40
C ILE A 1 7.69 -12.75 24.31
N LEU A 2 7.76 -14.08 24.47
CA LEU A 2 8.33 -14.98 23.45
C LEU A 2 7.43 -15.14 22.21
N GLN A 3 6.13 -14.98 22.37
CA GLN A 3 5.15 -15.05 21.27
C GLN A 3 5.33 -13.90 20.29
N ASN A 4 5.60 -12.68 20.80
CA ASN A 4 5.83 -11.51 19.95
C ASN A 4 7.09 -11.62 19.06
N LYS A 5 8.16 -12.24 19.56
CA LYS A 5 9.37 -12.47 18.77
C LYS A 5 9.16 -13.45 17.62
N LYS A 6 8.29 -14.45 17.83
CA LYS A 6 7.99 -15.46 16.81
C LYS A 6 7.17 -14.87 15.67
N ASP A 7 6.22 -13.98 15.98
CA ASP A 7 5.38 -13.30 14.97
C ASP A 7 6.20 -12.34 14.10
N TRP A 8 7.20 -11.67 14.67
CA TRP A 8 8.10 -10.76 13.94
C TRP A 8 9.03 -11.48 12.97
N LEU A 9 9.47 -12.70 13.30
CA LEU A 9 10.34 -13.51 12.44
C LEU A 9 9.57 -14.19 11.30
N ALA A 10 8.25 -14.29 11.43
CA ALA A 10 7.40 -14.94 10.46
C ALA A 10 7.00 -14.03 9.28
N LEU A 11 7.07 -12.70 9.45
CA LEU A 11 6.69 -11.73 8.43
C LEU A 11 7.91 -11.26 7.64
N SER A 12 7.82 -11.36 6.32
CA SER A 12 8.85 -10.87 5.41
C SER A 12 8.24 -10.25 4.16
N ILE A 13 9.05 -9.45 3.47
CA ILE A 13 8.71 -8.91 2.16
C ILE A 13 9.86 -9.20 1.18
N ARG A 14 9.54 -9.28 -0.08
CA ARG A 14 10.53 -9.22 -1.15
C ARG A 14 9.90 -8.68 -2.44
N ALA A 15 10.73 -8.32 -3.40
CA ALA A 15 10.25 -7.90 -4.71
C ALA A 15 9.34 -8.97 -5.31
N THR A 16 8.20 -8.56 -5.83
CA THR A 16 7.19 -9.44 -6.41
C THR A 16 7.73 -10.11 -7.68
N LYS A 17 7.47 -11.41 -7.85
CA LYS A 17 7.76 -12.16 -9.06
C LYS A 17 6.54 -12.22 -9.97
N GLU A 18 6.75 -12.29 -11.26
CA GLU A 18 5.68 -12.31 -12.25
C GLU A 18 4.68 -13.45 -12.04
N ASN A 19 5.18 -14.63 -11.63
CA ASN A 19 4.32 -15.79 -11.35
C ASN A 19 3.44 -15.63 -10.10
N GLU A 20 3.60 -14.55 -9.34
CA GLU A 20 2.77 -14.22 -8.19
C GLU A 20 1.59 -13.31 -8.55
N SER A 21 1.53 -12.82 -9.78
CA SER A 21 0.55 -11.83 -10.22
C SER A 21 -0.89 -12.26 -10.02
N LEU A 22 -1.21 -13.51 -10.34
CA LEU A 22 -2.59 -14.02 -10.20
C LEU A 22 -3.01 -14.10 -8.73
N GLU A 23 -2.16 -14.63 -7.87
CA GLU A 23 -2.46 -14.74 -6.45
C GLU A 23 -2.60 -13.36 -5.80
N LEU A 24 -1.70 -12.43 -6.11
CA LEU A 24 -1.79 -11.05 -5.63
C LEU A 24 -3.07 -10.36 -6.14
N CYS A 25 -3.43 -10.56 -7.40
CA CYS A 25 -4.65 -10.00 -7.95
C CYS A 25 -5.88 -10.49 -7.18
N ASN A 26 -5.95 -11.79 -6.87
CA ASN A 26 -7.06 -12.37 -6.12
C ASN A 26 -7.14 -11.80 -4.69
N ILE A 27 -6.00 -11.64 -4.03
CA ILE A 27 -5.94 -11.03 -2.70
C ILE A 27 -6.36 -9.57 -2.76
N GLN A 28 -5.87 -8.82 -3.76
CA GLN A 28 -6.22 -7.42 -3.97
C GLN A 28 -7.73 -7.25 -4.13
N LYS A 29 -8.36 -8.07 -4.97
CA LYS A 29 -9.82 -8.01 -5.16
C LYS A 29 -10.57 -8.25 -3.85
N ALA A 30 -10.20 -9.28 -3.10
CA ALA A 30 -10.84 -9.60 -1.84
C ALA A 30 -10.66 -8.48 -0.80
N ALA A 31 -9.46 -7.90 -0.73
CA ALA A 31 -9.15 -6.84 0.23
C ALA A 31 -9.86 -5.51 -0.10
N PHE A 32 -9.97 -5.17 -1.39
CA PHE A 32 -10.57 -3.90 -1.82
C PHE A 32 -12.09 -3.95 -2.06
N LEU A 33 -12.69 -5.13 -2.07
CA LEU A 33 -14.14 -5.27 -2.29
C LEU A 33 -14.97 -4.42 -1.32
N PRO A 34 -14.73 -4.41 0.00
CA PRO A 34 -15.52 -3.58 0.91
C PRO A 34 -15.43 -2.09 0.60
N LEU A 35 -14.28 -1.60 0.16
CA LEU A 35 -14.10 -0.20 -0.22
C LEU A 35 -14.84 0.12 -1.52
N TYR A 36 -14.78 -0.79 -2.49
CA TYR A 36 -15.54 -0.63 -3.72
C TYR A 36 -17.06 -0.63 -3.46
N GLU A 37 -17.53 -1.49 -2.60
CA GLU A 37 -18.96 -1.51 -2.21
C GLU A 37 -19.39 -0.20 -1.55
N LYS A 38 -18.49 0.40 -0.75
CA LYS A 38 -18.77 1.66 -0.06
C LYS A 38 -18.73 2.87 -0.99
N TYR A 39 -17.71 2.99 -1.84
CA TYR A 39 -17.46 4.20 -2.62
C TYR A 39 -17.86 4.10 -4.10
N ARG A 40 -17.89 2.90 -4.68
CA ARG A 40 -18.16 2.66 -6.10
C ARG A 40 -17.26 3.47 -7.04
N ASP A 41 -16.02 3.69 -6.64
CA ASP A 41 -15.03 4.45 -7.41
C ASP A 41 -14.44 3.64 -8.56
N GLU A 42 -14.41 4.22 -9.75
CA GLU A 42 -13.92 3.55 -10.97
C GLU A 42 -12.44 3.21 -10.92
N GLY A 43 -11.66 3.94 -10.14
CA GLY A 43 -10.23 3.70 -9.94
C GLY A 43 -9.92 2.61 -8.92
N ASN A 44 -10.92 1.99 -8.32
CA ASN A 44 -10.70 1.01 -7.25
C ASN A 44 -9.94 -0.23 -7.76
N PRO A 45 -8.90 -0.67 -7.03
CA PRO A 45 -8.14 -1.86 -7.42
C PRO A 45 -8.97 -3.15 -7.52
N TYR A 46 -10.12 -3.23 -6.87
CA TYR A 46 -11.05 -4.34 -7.02
C TYR A 46 -11.44 -4.59 -8.49
N LEU A 47 -11.52 -3.53 -9.29
CA LEU A 47 -11.91 -3.60 -10.69
C LEU A 47 -10.78 -4.02 -11.64
N ARG A 48 -9.56 -4.18 -11.13
CA ARG A 48 -8.38 -4.48 -11.96
C ARG A 48 -8.14 -5.98 -12.07
N GLY A 49 -7.70 -6.39 -13.27
CA GLY A 49 -7.34 -7.78 -13.54
C GLY A 49 -5.88 -8.08 -13.27
N VAL A 50 -5.46 -9.31 -13.56
CA VAL A 50 -4.07 -9.79 -13.36
C VAL A 50 -3.06 -9.00 -14.18
N GLU A 51 -3.45 -8.49 -15.36
CA GLU A 51 -2.60 -7.67 -16.23
C GLU A 51 -2.13 -6.39 -15.54
N ASP A 52 -2.96 -5.82 -14.67
CA ASP A 52 -2.61 -4.61 -13.93
C ASP A 52 -1.38 -4.85 -13.03
N VAL A 53 -1.33 -5.99 -12.35
CA VAL A 53 -0.17 -6.37 -11.54
C VAL A 53 1.05 -6.59 -12.42
N ALA A 54 0.91 -7.39 -13.49
CA ALA A 54 2.01 -7.71 -14.42
C ALA A 54 2.58 -6.45 -15.07
N ASN A 55 1.72 -5.53 -15.52
CA ASN A 55 2.15 -4.29 -16.16
C ASN A 55 2.95 -3.39 -15.20
N ARG A 56 2.56 -3.34 -13.94
CA ARG A 56 3.29 -2.57 -12.93
C ARG A 56 4.65 -3.19 -12.61
N LEU A 57 4.75 -4.51 -12.60
CA LEU A 57 6.02 -5.21 -12.41
C LEU A 57 7.03 -4.91 -13.50
N ASN A 58 6.57 -4.72 -14.73
CA ASN A 58 7.42 -4.49 -15.89
C ASN A 58 7.70 -3.01 -16.17
N SER A 59 7.28 -2.12 -15.27
CA SER A 59 7.44 -0.68 -15.40
C SER A 59 8.40 -0.14 -14.34
N ASP A 60 9.35 0.70 -14.73
CA ASP A 60 10.26 1.38 -13.81
C ASP A 60 9.59 2.53 -13.02
N TYR A 61 8.33 2.83 -13.34
CA TYR A 61 7.53 3.77 -12.55
C TYR A 61 7.11 3.18 -11.22
N PHE A 62 7.15 1.85 -11.05
CA PHE A 62 6.62 1.15 -9.88
C PHE A 62 7.63 0.20 -9.25
N ARG A 63 7.46 -0.03 -7.95
CA ARG A 63 8.09 -1.14 -7.24
C ARG A 63 7.01 -1.89 -6.47
N TYR A 64 6.93 -3.18 -6.72
CA TYR A 64 5.94 -4.07 -6.11
C TYR A 64 6.61 -5.05 -5.17
N PHE A 65 6.05 -5.21 -3.97
CA PHE A 65 6.53 -6.15 -2.96
C PHE A 65 5.43 -7.13 -2.58
N THR A 66 5.83 -8.38 -2.40
CA THR A 66 4.95 -9.44 -1.90
C THR A 66 5.19 -9.62 -0.40
N ILE A 67 4.09 -9.71 0.36
CA ILE A 67 4.14 -9.92 1.82
C ILE A 67 3.94 -11.40 2.11
N PHE A 68 4.86 -11.96 2.90
CA PHE A 68 4.82 -13.36 3.34
C PHE A 68 4.61 -13.44 4.84
N LEU A 69 3.77 -14.35 5.27
CA LEU A 69 3.60 -14.74 6.67
C LEU A 69 3.77 -16.25 6.76
N ASP A 70 4.78 -16.71 7.52
CA ASP A 70 5.13 -18.14 7.62
C ASP A 70 5.34 -18.82 6.24
N GLY A 71 5.93 -18.08 5.30
CA GLY A 71 6.21 -18.58 3.95
C GLY A 71 5.03 -18.52 2.98
N GLU A 72 3.85 -18.11 3.43
CA GLU A 72 2.67 -17.97 2.57
C GLU A 72 2.44 -16.52 2.17
N ILE A 73 1.99 -16.31 0.94
CA ILE A 73 1.63 -14.97 0.45
C ILE A 73 0.35 -14.50 1.14
N VAL A 74 0.42 -13.35 1.80
CA VAL A 74 -0.73 -12.77 2.51
C VAL A 74 -1.12 -11.39 2.01
N GLY A 75 -0.33 -10.78 1.13
CA GLY A 75 -0.65 -9.46 0.60
C GLY A 75 0.41 -8.88 -0.29
N GLY A 76 0.22 -7.62 -0.66
CA GLY A 76 1.13 -6.88 -1.51
C GLY A 76 1.26 -5.42 -1.12
N VAL A 77 2.37 -4.81 -1.50
CA VAL A 77 2.65 -3.38 -1.32
C VAL A 77 3.15 -2.83 -2.64
N LEU A 78 2.52 -1.76 -3.12
CA LEU A 78 2.86 -1.12 -4.38
C LEU A 78 3.26 0.33 -4.15
N TYR A 79 4.47 0.68 -4.59
CA TYR A 79 4.95 2.05 -4.60
C TYR A 79 5.04 2.56 -6.03
N LYS A 80 4.68 3.83 -6.22
CA LYS A 80 4.95 4.58 -7.45
C LYS A 80 6.17 5.46 -7.20
N CYS A 81 7.14 5.39 -8.11
CA CYS A 81 8.44 6.05 -7.96
C CYS A 81 8.61 7.26 -8.86
N LYS A 82 7.79 7.39 -9.89
CA LYS A 82 7.83 8.45 -10.89
C LYS A 82 6.41 8.82 -11.32
N GLY A 83 6.26 10.03 -11.85
CA GLY A 83 5.02 10.48 -12.45
C GLY A 83 4.03 11.04 -11.44
N ARG A 84 2.76 10.95 -11.77
CA ARG A 84 1.68 11.65 -11.09
C ARG A 84 1.06 10.83 -9.96
N THR A 85 0.67 11.53 -8.89
CA THR A 85 -0.24 11.04 -7.86
C THR A 85 -1.47 11.94 -7.79
N PRO A 86 -2.53 11.58 -7.04
CA PRO A 86 -3.67 12.48 -6.88
C PRO A 86 -3.31 13.88 -6.35
N PHE A 87 -2.24 14.00 -5.58
CA PHE A 87 -1.83 15.25 -4.93
C PHE A 87 -0.58 15.90 -5.53
N ILE A 88 0.16 15.20 -6.38
CA ILE A 88 1.44 15.66 -6.94
C ILE A 88 1.45 15.39 -8.44
N GLU A 89 1.77 16.42 -9.24
CA GLU A 89 1.82 16.27 -10.70
C GLU A 89 3.00 15.42 -11.17
N ASN A 90 4.15 15.54 -10.49
CA ASN A 90 5.34 14.78 -10.82
C ASN A 90 6.20 14.54 -9.59
N LEU A 91 6.35 13.27 -9.21
CA LEU A 91 7.19 12.87 -8.09
C LEU A 91 8.65 13.25 -8.36
N GLU A 92 9.29 13.89 -7.37
CA GLU A 92 10.71 14.22 -7.41
C GLU A 92 11.56 13.04 -6.97
N GLU A 93 12.84 13.08 -7.28
CA GLU A 93 13.78 12.07 -6.82
C GLU A 93 13.78 11.98 -5.28
N GLY A 94 13.65 10.76 -4.77
CA GLY A 94 13.55 10.51 -3.33
C GLY A 94 12.15 10.59 -2.76
N GLN A 95 11.15 10.97 -3.58
CA GLN A 95 9.75 10.91 -3.21
C GLN A 95 9.14 9.61 -3.73
N TYR A 96 8.47 8.87 -2.86
CA TYR A 96 7.81 7.62 -3.21
C TYR A 96 6.37 7.65 -2.71
N TYR A 97 5.46 7.21 -3.58
CA TYR A 97 4.04 7.18 -3.31
C TYR A 97 3.60 5.75 -3.00
N LEU A 98 3.17 5.53 -1.76
CA LEU A 98 2.58 4.26 -1.35
C LEU A 98 1.18 4.18 -1.95
N GLN A 99 1.06 3.56 -3.12
CA GLN A 99 -0.17 3.54 -3.89
C GLN A 99 -1.17 2.51 -3.40
N ARG A 100 -0.69 1.33 -3.02
CA ARG A 100 -1.54 0.24 -2.52
C ARG A 100 -0.81 -0.54 -1.43
N VAL A 101 -1.54 -0.89 -0.39
CA VAL A 101 -1.16 -1.92 0.56
C VAL A 101 -2.42 -2.72 0.86
N TYR A 102 -2.33 -4.04 0.71
CA TYR A 102 -3.48 -4.90 0.91
C TYR A 102 -3.08 -6.23 1.52
N ILE A 103 -3.94 -6.74 2.39
CA ILE A 103 -3.73 -7.96 3.18
C ILE A 103 -4.97 -8.84 2.98
N LYS A 104 -4.78 -10.14 2.90
CA LYS A 104 -5.89 -11.11 2.92
C LYS A 104 -6.87 -10.75 4.03
N PRO A 105 -8.19 -10.70 3.77
CA PRO A 105 -9.18 -10.32 4.79
C PRO A 105 -9.04 -11.09 6.10
N GLU A 106 -8.77 -12.39 6.05
CA GLU A 106 -8.60 -13.25 7.23
C GLU A 106 -7.32 -12.96 8.03
N GLN A 107 -6.39 -12.21 7.46
CA GLN A 107 -5.12 -11.84 8.10
C GLN A 107 -5.06 -10.36 8.50
N GLN A 108 -6.14 -9.62 8.30
CA GLN A 108 -6.20 -8.22 8.69
C GLN A 108 -6.28 -8.04 10.21
N CYS A 109 -6.04 -6.81 10.69
CA CYS A 109 -6.07 -6.44 12.12
C CYS A 109 -4.98 -7.11 12.97
N LYS A 110 -3.87 -7.53 12.35
CA LYS A 110 -2.71 -8.14 13.02
C LYS A 110 -1.44 -7.31 12.88
N ARG A 111 -1.56 -6.03 12.52
CA ARG A 111 -0.45 -5.11 12.26
C ARG A 111 0.47 -5.52 11.11
N ILE A 112 0.02 -6.41 10.24
CA ILE A 112 0.82 -6.89 9.10
C ILE A 112 1.11 -5.76 8.13
N ALA A 113 0.10 -4.97 7.77
CA ALA A 113 0.26 -3.83 6.85
C ALA A 113 1.29 -2.83 7.39
N GLN A 114 1.17 -2.43 8.64
CA GLN A 114 2.09 -1.49 9.29
C GLN A 114 3.53 -2.02 9.26
N THR A 115 3.73 -3.27 9.64
CA THR A 115 5.06 -3.90 9.67
C THR A 115 5.63 -4.03 8.25
N ALA A 116 4.80 -4.44 7.28
CA ALA A 116 5.22 -4.56 5.89
C ALA A 116 5.66 -3.21 5.31
N ILE A 117 4.93 -2.13 5.61
CA ILE A 117 5.31 -0.78 5.18
C ILE A 117 6.70 -0.42 5.71
N LEU A 118 6.95 -0.64 7.00
CA LEU A 118 8.25 -0.34 7.61
C LEU A 118 9.38 -1.17 7.00
N LEU A 119 9.12 -2.44 6.69
CA LEU A 119 10.10 -3.30 6.00
C LEU A 119 10.39 -2.81 4.59
N CYS A 120 9.34 -2.42 3.83
CA CYS A 120 9.49 -1.91 2.47
C CYS A 120 10.29 -0.61 2.43
N GLU A 121 10.13 0.26 3.41
CA GLU A 121 10.86 1.54 3.46
C GLU A 121 12.37 1.35 3.43
N LYS A 122 12.88 0.26 3.98
CA LYS A 122 14.31 -0.07 3.97
C LYS A 122 14.84 -0.39 2.58
N GLU A 123 13.95 -0.72 1.64
CA GLU A 123 14.32 -1.00 0.25
C GLU A 123 14.51 0.27 -0.59
N PHE A 124 14.34 1.44 0.01
CA PHE A 124 14.49 2.75 -0.62
C PHE A 124 15.57 3.58 0.12
N PRO A 125 16.86 3.24 -0.04
CA PRO A 125 17.93 3.88 0.74
C PRO A 125 18.10 5.39 0.47
N ASN A 126 17.66 5.86 -0.69
CA ASN A 126 17.69 7.26 -1.09
C ASN A 126 16.40 8.02 -0.81
N ALA A 127 15.43 7.41 -0.11
CA ALA A 127 14.15 8.04 0.16
C ALA A 127 14.30 9.28 1.04
N LYS A 128 13.62 10.35 0.65
CA LYS A 128 13.48 11.59 1.41
C LYS A 128 12.11 11.72 2.02
N CYS A 129 11.10 11.19 1.32
CA CYS A 129 9.71 11.32 1.71
C CYS A 129 8.88 10.17 1.14
N PHE A 130 7.98 9.64 1.96
CA PHE A 130 6.92 8.74 1.53
C PHE A 130 5.59 9.45 1.63
N LEU A 131 4.74 9.26 0.63
CA LEU A 131 3.41 9.84 0.53
C LEU A 131 2.37 8.73 0.47
N VAL A 132 1.21 8.98 1.05
CA VAL A 132 0.06 8.07 0.97
C VAL A 132 -1.22 8.89 0.95
N ASP A 133 -2.23 8.42 0.25
CA ASP A 133 -3.57 8.96 0.35
C ASP A 133 -4.59 7.85 0.60
N PHE A 134 -5.69 8.21 1.22
CA PHE A 134 -6.75 7.27 1.56
C PHE A 134 -8.04 8.06 1.88
N PRO A 135 -9.21 7.41 1.79
CA PRO A 135 -10.45 8.06 2.19
C PRO A 135 -10.39 8.56 3.62
N GLU A 136 -10.66 9.86 3.82
CA GLU A 136 -10.49 10.51 5.14
C GLU A 136 -11.36 9.93 6.25
N ASP A 137 -12.46 9.27 5.89
CA ASP A 137 -13.38 8.64 6.83
C ASP A 137 -13.01 7.21 7.23
N LEU A 138 -11.92 6.67 6.66
CA LEU A 138 -11.41 5.34 7.02
C LEU A 138 -10.45 5.44 8.21
N MET A 139 -11.00 5.41 9.41
CA MET A 139 -10.23 5.55 10.65
C MET A 139 -9.21 4.44 10.87
N LYS A 140 -9.49 3.24 10.37
CA LYS A 140 -8.60 2.10 10.45
C LYS A 140 -7.32 2.31 9.64
N ASN A 141 -7.48 2.84 8.42
CA ASN A 141 -6.35 3.20 7.56
C ASN A 141 -5.55 4.35 8.16
N LYS A 142 -6.23 5.39 8.63
CA LYS A 142 -5.59 6.51 9.31
C LYS A 142 -4.70 6.04 10.46
N ARG A 143 -5.22 5.17 11.31
CA ARG A 143 -4.48 4.64 12.45
C ARG A 143 -3.25 3.84 12.00
N CYS A 144 -3.40 3.01 10.97
CA CYS A 144 -2.30 2.23 10.41
C CYS A 144 -1.17 3.14 9.92
N TYR A 145 -1.49 4.15 9.15
CA TYR A 145 -0.48 5.07 8.61
C TYR A 145 0.15 5.95 9.69
N GLU A 146 -0.63 6.43 10.64
CA GLU A 146 -0.09 7.18 11.78
C GLU A 146 0.91 6.33 12.59
N GLN A 147 0.59 5.08 12.85
CA GLN A 147 1.47 4.14 13.56
C GLN A 147 2.73 3.81 12.75
N ALA A 148 2.66 3.86 11.43
CA ALA A 148 3.82 3.71 10.56
C ALA A 148 4.67 5.00 10.44
N GLY A 149 4.26 6.09 11.08
CA GLY A 149 5.02 7.34 11.13
C GLY A 149 4.56 8.42 10.15
N PHE A 150 3.46 8.21 9.45
CA PHE A 150 2.89 9.22 8.55
C PHE A 150 2.13 10.28 9.32
N VAL A 151 2.17 11.51 8.81
CA VAL A 151 1.55 12.69 9.41
C VAL A 151 0.62 13.34 8.38
N ASP A 152 -0.54 13.81 8.85
CA ASP A 152 -1.50 14.50 7.99
C ASP A 152 -0.89 15.79 7.44
N THR A 153 -0.91 15.94 6.12
CA THR A 153 -0.44 17.18 5.45
C THR A 153 -1.49 18.30 5.52
N GLY A 154 -2.73 17.98 5.87
CA GLY A 154 -3.87 18.87 5.77
C GLY A 154 -4.49 18.97 4.38
N LYS A 155 -3.86 18.41 3.35
CA LYS A 155 -4.37 18.43 1.99
C LYS A 155 -5.51 17.43 1.82
N ARG A 156 -6.53 17.84 1.06
CA ARG A 156 -7.71 17.03 0.76
C ARG A 156 -8.06 17.14 -0.71
N LEU A 157 -8.60 16.05 -1.27
CA LEU A 157 -9.06 16.00 -2.64
C LEU A 157 -10.46 15.39 -2.68
N GLN A 158 -11.43 16.14 -3.20
CA GLN A 158 -12.77 15.62 -3.47
C GLN A 158 -12.72 14.80 -4.75
N GLU A 159 -12.58 13.49 -4.61
CA GLU A 159 -12.46 12.57 -5.75
C GLU A 159 -13.81 12.37 -6.44
N GLN A 160 -14.86 12.24 -5.65
CA GLN A 160 -16.25 12.11 -6.07
C GLN A 160 -17.14 12.54 -4.91
N PRO A 161 -18.49 12.71 -5.12
CA PRO A 161 -19.35 13.27 -4.08
C PRO A 161 -19.29 12.57 -2.72
N ASN A 162 -19.05 11.26 -2.69
CA ASN A 162 -18.98 10.48 -1.45
C ASN A 162 -17.55 10.08 -1.05
N LEU A 163 -16.51 10.65 -1.68
CA LEU A 163 -15.14 10.25 -1.43
C LEU A 163 -14.20 11.44 -1.40
N VAL A 164 -13.67 11.73 -0.22
CA VAL A 164 -12.62 12.71 0.00
C VAL A 164 -11.34 11.99 0.39
N LEU A 165 -10.26 12.23 -0.35
CA LEU A 165 -8.95 11.66 -0.04
C LEU A 165 -8.18 12.60 0.89
N ALA A 166 -7.60 12.03 1.93
CA ALA A 166 -6.62 12.70 2.80
C ALA A 166 -5.22 12.31 2.34
N CYS A 167 -4.31 13.28 2.31
CA CYS A 167 -2.91 13.05 1.98
C CYS A 167 -2.05 13.09 3.24
N PHE A 168 -1.32 12.02 3.49
CA PHE A 168 -0.37 11.92 4.60
C PHE A 168 1.04 11.78 4.04
N GLU A 169 2.04 12.19 4.83
CA GLU A 169 3.44 12.09 4.44
C GLU A 169 4.31 11.62 5.58
N LYS A 170 5.44 11.00 5.24
CA LYS A 170 6.51 10.64 6.17
C LYS A 170 7.82 11.18 5.63
N ILE A 171 8.30 12.24 6.26
CA ILE A 171 9.56 12.88 5.89
C ILE A 171 10.69 12.20 6.66
N LEU A 172 11.74 11.80 5.95
CA LEU A 172 12.90 11.16 6.53
C LEU A 172 14.01 12.20 6.76
N THR A 173 14.55 12.17 7.95
CA THR A 173 15.64 13.09 8.36
C THR A 173 16.98 12.38 8.42
#